data_d6cf9f08952e6e38f5b3cab50ef72994
#
_entry.id   d6cf9f08952e6e38f5b3cab50ef72994
#
_cell.length_a   1.000
_cell.length_b   1.000
_cell.length_c   1.000
_cell.angle_alpha   90.00
_cell.angle_beta   90.00
_cell.angle_gamma   90.00
#
_symmetry.space_group_name_H-M   'P 1'
#
loop_
_entity.id
_entity.type
_entity.pdbx_description
1 polymer ?
#
loop_
_entity_poly.entity_id
_entity_poly.type
_entity_poly.pdbx_seq_one_letter_code
_entity_poly.pdbx_strand_id
1 'polypeptide(L)'
;NDQLKAAYGDILRPMDGFRSYEPAQLTRCIDHEALMVLMFTSGTTGRSKGVMLSEKNFFSVMRAHTQIGEHMMAYKHEPDLVMSQYTVLPMFHLGAFICLFSWAHAGWALNVSSDIRNFYKEVKRMPSQAMAVVPVIMNSLHHDVMRGRKERLGELWVPICSSAMFDPQVMLDMAEHGMFVVQTYGSTETCGDGIINYAQDAKHIGAVGQGNDYLDYKIAEDGELCMHGDSIMLGYYKDPEATAEVIDADGWFHTGDLARKDEDGYYFLTGRKKNLIILDSGENISPEELEGIVGKCEAVKECVVKEMGKKIGVVVYCDEDKQQQVRDFITEANRTLPLYKRMSAVEFSTEPLPRNGAGKLLRQ
;
A
#
# COMPACT_ATOMS: atom_id res chain seq x y z
N ASN A 1 12.78 23.90 18.45
CA ASN A 1 13.05 22.51 18.73
C ASN A 1 14.53 22.37 19.12
N ASP A 2 14.80 22.43 20.44
CA ASP A 2 16.17 22.51 20.99
C ASP A 2 16.96 21.21 20.75
N GLN A 3 16.27 20.06 20.64
CA GLN A 3 16.92 18.79 20.32
C GLN A 3 17.47 18.78 18.88
N LEU A 4 16.74 19.34 17.91
CA LEU A 4 17.23 19.46 16.52
C LEU A 4 18.38 20.45 16.45
N LYS A 5 18.32 21.58 17.19
CA LYS A 5 19.42 22.54 17.26
C LYS A 5 20.67 21.91 17.89
N ALA A 6 20.53 21.08 18.92
CA ALA A 6 21.64 20.39 19.55
C ALA A 6 22.31 19.34 18.62
N ALA A 7 21.49 18.64 17.82
CA ALA A 7 21.97 17.58 16.92
C ALA A 7 22.55 18.13 15.59
N TYR A 8 22.00 19.24 15.09
CA TYR A 8 22.27 19.72 13.71
C TYR A 8 22.62 21.21 13.65
N GLY A 9 22.92 21.86 14.76
CA GLY A 9 23.21 23.25 15.00
C GLY A 9 23.45 24.15 13.78
N ASP A 10 24.64 24.03 13.19
CA ASP A 10 25.09 24.92 12.11
C ASP A 10 24.47 24.57 10.73
N ILE A 11 23.82 23.41 10.60
CA ILE A 11 23.17 22.99 9.36
C ILE A 11 21.74 23.54 9.29
N LEU A 12 21.08 23.74 10.44
CA LEU A 12 19.72 24.27 10.49
C LEU A 12 19.70 25.76 10.12
N ARG A 13 18.86 26.09 9.14
CA ARG A 13 18.58 27.48 8.75
C ARG A 13 17.11 27.80 8.99
N PRO A 14 16.78 28.96 9.57
CA PRO A 14 15.39 29.41 9.69
C PRO A 14 14.75 29.56 8.32
N MET A 15 13.49 29.15 8.17
CA MET A 15 12.74 29.31 6.91
C MET A 15 12.67 30.77 6.45
N ASP A 16 12.59 31.71 7.39
CA ASP A 16 12.54 33.15 7.09
C ASP A 16 13.82 33.65 6.41
N GLY A 17 14.95 33.00 6.64
CA GLY A 17 16.21 33.32 6.00
C GLY A 17 16.26 33.02 4.50
N PHE A 18 15.45 32.04 4.02
CA PHE A 18 15.47 31.66 2.60
C PHE A 18 15.00 32.78 1.65
N ARG A 19 14.15 33.67 2.11
CA ARG A 19 13.65 34.80 1.31
C ARG A 19 14.70 35.86 1.03
N SER A 20 15.83 35.86 1.74
CA SER A 20 16.92 36.81 1.57
C SER A 20 18.05 36.30 0.68
N TYR A 21 17.98 35.09 0.16
CA TYR A 21 19.00 34.57 -0.76
C TYR A 21 18.68 34.96 -2.21
N GLU A 22 19.72 35.38 -2.92
CA GLU A 22 19.63 35.54 -4.36
C GLU A 22 19.35 34.18 -5.03
N PRO A 23 18.51 34.15 -6.08
CA PRO A 23 18.25 32.91 -6.80
C PRO A 23 19.57 32.38 -7.39
N ALA A 24 19.88 31.13 -7.07
CA ALA A 24 21.03 30.46 -7.64
C ALA A 24 20.81 30.23 -9.14
N GLN A 25 21.81 30.58 -9.96
CA GLN A 25 21.82 30.15 -11.37
C GLN A 25 22.08 28.63 -11.38
N LEU A 26 21.15 27.86 -11.93
CA LEU A 26 21.37 26.46 -12.18
C LEU A 26 22.35 26.30 -13.35
N THR A 27 23.60 26.01 -13.05
CA THR A 27 24.69 25.87 -14.02
C THR A 27 24.97 24.40 -14.39
N ARG A 28 24.24 23.44 -13.83
CA ARG A 28 24.51 22.02 -13.98
C ARG A 28 23.40 21.33 -14.75
N CYS A 29 23.78 20.52 -15.75
CA CYS A 29 22.86 19.52 -16.31
C CYS A 29 22.45 18.55 -15.22
N ILE A 30 21.15 18.27 -15.14
CA ILE A 30 20.61 17.25 -14.23
C ILE A 30 20.95 15.89 -14.81
N ASP A 31 21.59 15.05 -14.01
CA ASP A 31 21.75 13.64 -14.31
C ASP A 31 20.53 12.90 -13.72
N HIS A 32 19.59 12.57 -14.58
CA HIS A 32 18.34 11.90 -14.18
C HIS A 32 18.54 10.50 -13.60
N GLU A 33 19.70 9.88 -13.84
CA GLU A 33 20.09 8.57 -13.29
C GLU A 33 20.79 8.69 -11.93
N ALA A 34 21.20 9.90 -11.53
CA ALA A 34 21.89 10.10 -10.26
C ALA A 34 20.94 9.87 -9.06
N LEU A 35 21.51 9.40 -7.96
CA LEU A 35 20.80 9.28 -6.70
C LEU A 35 20.20 10.64 -6.28
N MET A 36 18.87 10.69 -6.21
CA MET A 36 18.10 11.85 -5.75
C MET A 36 17.65 11.70 -4.31
N VAL A 37 17.12 10.52 -3.95
CA VAL A 37 16.51 10.26 -2.65
C VAL A 37 16.96 8.91 -2.11
N LEU A 38 17.23 8.87 -0.80
CA LEU A 38 17.49 7.65 -0.05
C LEU A 38 16.36 7.43 0.97
N MET A 39 15.56 6.38 0.75
CA MET A 39 14.46 6.01 1.63
C MET A 39 14.76 4.73 2.39
N PHE A 40 14.57 4.75 3.71
CA PHE A 40 14.78 3.56 4.53
C PHE A 40 13.49 2.78 4.73
N THR A 41 13.55 1.48 4.42
CA THR A 41 12.44 0.55 4.68
C THR A 41 12.73 -0.26 5.95
N SER A 42 11.68 -0.58 6.70
CA SER A 42 11.77 -1.54 7.80
C SER A 42 11.87 -2.94 7.21
N GLY A 43 13.05 -3.35 6.75
CA GLY A 43 13.29 -4.65 6.15
C GLY A 43 12.66 -5.79 6.97
N THR A 44 12.14 -6.79 6.27
CA THR A 44 11.51 -7.99 6.88
C THR A 44 12.51 -8.85 7.68
N THR A 45 13.81 -8.58 7.53
CA THR A 45 14.92 -9.23 8.22
C THR A 45 15.38 -8.48 9.48
N GLY A 46 14.65 -7.43 9.90
CA GLY A 46 14.98 -6.61 11.08
C GLY A 46 16.06 -5.53 10.85
N ARG A 47 16.75 -5.52 9.72
CA ARG A 47 17.66 -4.43 9.31
C ARG A 47 16.96 -3.52 8.30
N SER A 48 16.95 -2.22 8.57
CA SER A 48 16.49 -1.23 7.60
C SER A 48 17.42 -1.18 6.40
N LYS A 49 16.86 -1.28 5.19
CA LYS A 49 17.61 -1.13 3.93
C LYS A 49 17.35 0.26 3.37
N GLY A 50 18.39 0.92 2.88
CA GLY A 50 18.28 2.22 2.22
C GLY A 50 18.03 2.03 0.73
N VAL A 51 16.82 2.29 0.27
CA VAL A 51 16.41 2.24 -1.14
C VAL A 51 16.89 3.50 -1.84
N MET A 52 17.66 3.36 -2.91
CA MET A 52 18.21 4.46 -3.71
C MET A 52 17.28 4.76 -4.88
N LEU A 53 16.76 5.98 -4.94
CA LEU A 53 15.86 6.44 -5.98
C LEU A 53 16.46 7.60 -6.77
N SER A 54 16.37 7.55 -8.09
CA SER A 54 16.79 8.61 -9.01
C SER A 54 15.63 9.54 -9.36
N GLU A 55 15.92 10.66 -9.99
CA GLU A 55 14.90 11.55 -10.55
C GLU A 55 14.06 10.83 -11.61
N LYS A 56 14.67 9.94 -12.41
CA LYS A 56 13.98 9.12 -13.41
C LYS A 56 12.89 8.26 -12.80
N ASN A 57 13.17 7.64 -11.63
CA ASN A 57 12.17 6.85 -10.92
C ASN A 57 10.94 7.71 -10.54
N PHE A 58 11.18 8.92 -10.02
CA PHE A 58 10.10 9.86 -9.67
C PHE A 58 9.28 10.29 -10.90
N PHE A 59 9.94 10.61 -12.01
CA PHE A 59 9.23 10.98 -13.24
C PHE A 59 8.34 9.86 -13.77
N SER A 60 8.80 8.61 -13.70
CA SER A 60 8.00 7.45 -14.09
C SER A 60 6.70 7.37 -13.27
N VAL A 61 6.80 7.50 -11.95
CA VAL A 61 5.62 7.45 -11.07
C VAL A 61 4.72 8.67 -11.22
N MET A 62 5.27 9.87 -11.45
CA MET A 62 4.45 11.05 -11.73
C MET A 62 3.59 10.87 -12.98
N ARG A 63 4.09 10.17 -14.01
CA ARG A 63 3.29 9.82 -15.20
C ARG A 63 2.15 8.87 -14.84
N ALA A 64 2.39 7.85 -14.00
CA ALA A 64 1.33 6.97 -13.50
C ALA A 64 0.28 7.76 -12.69
N HIS A 65 0.70 8.70 -11.85
CA HIS A 65 -0.22 9.57 -11.10
C HIS A 65 -1.02 10.52 -11.98
N THR A 66 -0.50 10.93 -13.14
CA THR A 66 -1.28 11.69 -14.13
C THR A 66 -2.47 10.87 -14.62
N GLN A 67 -2.31 9.56 -14.85
CA GLN A 67 -3.43 8.67 -15.21
C GLN A 67 -4.48 8.59 -14.10
N ILE A 68 -4.08 8.60 -12.81
CA ILE A 68 -5.06 8.71 -11.70
C ILE A 68 -5.91 9.98 -11.90
N GLY A 69 -5.27 11.11 -12.17
CA GLY A 69 -5.94 12.38 -12.43
C GLY A 69 -6.93 12.30 -13.60
N GLU A 70 -6.52 11.69 -14.70
CA GLU A 70 -7.36 11.50 -15.89
C GLU A 70 -8.60 10.65 -15.58
N HIS A 71 -8.46 9.56 -14.81
CA HIS A 71 -9.58 8.73 -14.37
C HIS A 71 -10.53 9.50 -13.44
N MET A 72 -9.99 10.34 -12.55
CA MET A 72 -10.80 11.18 -11.67
C MET A 72 -11.59 12.23 -12.46
N MET A 73 -10.95 12.90 -13.42
CA MET A 73 -11.62 13.88 -14.31
C MET A 73 -12.70 13.18 -15.15
N ALA A 74 -12.43 12.01 -15.68
CA ALA A 74 -13.41 11.22 -16.43
C ALA A 74 -14.59 10.80 -15.56
N TYR A 75 -14.37 10.37 -14.33
CA TYR A 75 -15.42 10.01 -13.37
C TYR A 75 -16.35 11.17 -13.04
N LYS A 76 -15.80 12.39 -12.90
CA LYS A 76 -16.56 13.61 -12.64
C LYS A 76 -17.15 14.25 -13.89
N HIS A 77 -16.72 13.85 -15.09
CA HIS A 77 -17.02 14.54 -16.34
C HIS A 77 -16.57 16.01 -16.37
N GLU A 78 -15.48 16.32 -15.68
CA GLU A 78 -14.90 17.65 -15.54
C GLU A 78 -13.43 17.63 -16.01
N PRO A 79 -13.13 17.99 -17.28
CA PRO A 79 -11.79 17.88 -17.84
C PRO A 79 -10.79 18.90 -17.26
N ASP A 80 -11.28 20.02 -16.73
CA ASP A 80 -10.47 21.08 -16.14
C ASP A 80 -10.51 21.07 -14.61
N LEU A 81 -10.81 19.90 -14.00
CA LEU A 81 -10.91 19.75 -12.56
C LEU A 81 -9.58 20.07 -11.88
N VAL A 82 -9.56 21.13 -11.07
CA VAL A 82 -8.44 21.45 -10.19
C VAL A 82 -8.74 20.86 -8.82
N MET A 83 -7.81 20.05 -8.33
CA MET A 83 -8.01 19.31 -7.09
C MET A 83 -7.02 19.70 -6.01
N SER A 84 -7.35 19.35 -4.78
CA SER A 84 -6.42 19.31 -3.67
C SER A 84 -6.47 17.97 -2.97
N GLN A 85 -5.32 17.52 -2.50
CA GLN A 85 -5.20 16.30 -1.70
C GLN A 85 -4.91 16.67 -0.25
N TYR A 86 -5.59 16.01 0.67
CA TYR A 86 -5.23 16.00 2.08
C TYR A 86 -4.30 14.81 2.37
N THR A 87 -3.24 15.05 3.12
CA THR A 87 -2.36 14.00 3.60
C THR A 87 -1.98 14.20 5.06
N VAL A 88 -2.00 13.11 5.81
CA VAL A 88 -1.54 13.01 7.19
C VAL A 88 -0.46 11.94 7.34
N LEU A 89 -0.16 11.27 6.23
CA LEU A 89 0.88 10.24 6.22
C LEU A 89 2.26 10.88 6.44
N PRO A 90 3.13 10.22 7.21
CA PRO A 90 4.46 10.75 7.50
C PRO A 90 5.30 10.92 6.22
N MET A 91 5.92 12.10 6.04
CA MET A 91 6.72 12.43 4.87
C MET A 91 8.02 11.62 4.73
N PHE A 92 8.41 10.86 5.77
CA PHE A 92 9.51 9.90 5.67
C PHE A 92 9.09 8.57 5.00
N HIS A 93 7.79 8.36 4.74
CA HIS A 93 7.29 7.29 3.89
C HIS A 93 7.13 7.79 2.46
N LEU A 94 7.59 6.96 1.52
CA LEU A 94 7.58 7.33 0.10
C LEU A 94 6.17 7.67 -0.41
N GLY A 95 5.14 6.92 -0.01
CA GLY A 95 3.76 7.18 -0.42
C GLY A 95 3.24 8.58 -0.08
N ALA A 96 3.72 9.19 1.02
CA ALA A 96 3.41 10.60 1.31
C ALA A 96 4.36 11.55 0.58
N PHE A 97 5.64 11.20 0.51
CA PHE A 97 6.67 12.04 -0.09
C PHE A 97 6.46 12.23 -1.59
N ILE A 98 6.10 11.17 -2.32
CA ILE A 98 5.84 11.24 -3.77
C ILE A 98 4.66 12.16 -4.11
N CYS A 99 3.68 12.31 -3.21
CA CYS A 99 2.57 13.22 -3.41
C CYS A 99 3.02 14.68 -3.60
N LEU A 100 4.13 15.11 -2.97
CA LEU A 100 4.67 16.46 -3.18
C LEU A 100 5.00 16.73 -4.64
N PHE A 101 5.59 15.76 -5.31
CA PHE A 101 6.00 15.87 -6.71
C PHE A 101 4.81 15.69 -7.66
N SER A 102 3.99 14.69 -7.43
CA SER A 102 2.85 14.36 -8.29
C SER A 102 1.81 15.49 -8.33
N TRP A 103 1.48 16.06 -7.16
CA TRP A 103 0.51 17.13 -7.09
C TRP A 103 1.08 18.45 -7.60
N ALA A 104 2.37 18.72 -7.36
CA ALA A 104 3.05 19.87 -7.95
C ALA A 104 3.13 19.75 -9.48
N HIS A 105 3.41 18.55 -10.01
CA HIS A 105 3.42 18.28 -11.44
C HIS A 105 2.05 18.51 -12.09
N ALA A 106 0.98 18.08 -11.43
CA ALA A 106 -0.39 18.28 -11.89
C ALA A 106 -0.90 19.74 -11.71
N GLY A 107 -0.13 20.61 -11.04
CA GLY A 107 -0.58 21.96 -10.69
C GLY A 107 -1.66 21.98 -9.61
N TRP A 108 -1.79 20.93 -8.83
CA TRP A 108 -2.79 20.77 -7.78
C TRP A 108 -2.24 21.08 -6.40
N ALA A 109 -3.12 21.35 -5.43
CA ALA A 109 -2.71 21.67 -4.07
C ALA A 109 -2.52 20.44 -3.20
N LEU A 110 -1.54 20.47 -2.27
CA LEU A 110 -1.35 19.48 -1.25
C LEU A 110 -1.55 20.11 0.14
N ASN A 111 -2.57 19.66 0.86
CA ASN A 111 -2.87 20.04 2.22
C ASN A 111 -2.24 19.03 3.19
N VAL A 112 -1.22 19.43 3.92
CA VAL A 112 -0.45 18.55 4.82
C VAL A 112 -0.87 18.77 6.26
N SER A 113 -1.22 17.70 6.95
CA SER A 113 -1.47 17.68 8.41
C SER A 113 -0.45 16.80 9.12
N SER A 114 -0.21 17.09 10.37
CA SER A 114 0.67 16.30 11.25
C SER A 114 -0.09 15.35 12.18
N ASP A 115 -1.44 15.45 12.22
CA ASP A 115 -2.24 14.72 13.19
C ASP A 115 -3.63 14.36 12.65
N ILE A 116 -3.86 13.07 12.42
CA ILE A 116 -5.15 12.55 11.92
C ILE A 116 -6.35 12.91 12.81
N ARG A 117 -6.14 13.16 14.09
CA ARG A 117 -7.22 13.56 15.01
C ARG A 117 -7.85 14.89 14.65
N ASN A 118 -7.15 15.73 13.88
CA ASN A 118 -7.63 17.00 13.38
C ASN A 118 -8.43 16.88 12.07
N PHE A 119 -8.45 15.71 11.42
CA PHE A 119 -9.00 15.47 10.08
C PHE A 119 -10.36 16.16 9.86
N TYR A 120 -11.38 15.85 10.65
CA TYR A 120 -12.73 16.39 10.48
C TYR A 120 -12.86 17.91 10.64
N LYS A 121 -11.91 18.54 11.34
CA LYS A 121 -11.84 19.99 11.48
C LYS A 121 -11.11 20.63 10.30
N GLU A 122 -10.06 19.99 9.86
CA GLU A 122 -9.17 20.52 8.82
C GLU A 122 -9.76 20.39 7.42
N VAL A 123 -10.41 19.28 7.07
CA VAL A 123 -11.08 19.12 5.77
C VAL A 123 -12.21 20.13 5.52
N LYS A 124 -12.76 20.74 6.57
CA LYS A 124 -13.73 21.84 6.45
C LYS A 124 -13.08 23.21 6.20
N ARG A 125 -11.80 23.36 6.58
CA ARG A 125 -11.02 24.59 6.41
C ARG A 125 -10.16 24.56 5.14
N MET A 126 -9.71 23.39 4.77
CA MET A 126 -8.89 23.10 3.61
C MET A 126 -9.65 22.05 2.76
N PRO A 127 -10.65 22.47 1.98
CA PRO A 127 -11.40 21.56 1.13
C PRO A 127 -10.44 20.70 0.31
N SER A 128 -10.59 19.38 0.38
CA SER A 128 -9.72 18.45 -0.29
C SER A 128 -10.56 17.35 -0.91
N GLN A 129 -10.37 17.12 -2.21
CA GLN A 129 -11.12 16.16 -3.00
C GLN A 129 -10.52 14.76 -2.91
N ALA A 130 -9.19 14.66 -2.71
CA ALA A 130 -8.48 13.41 -2.59
C ALA A 130 -7.79 13.27 -1.23
N MET A 131 -7.54 12.03 -0.81
CA MET A 131 -6.77 11.71 0.39
C MET A 131 -6.00 10.41 0.22
N ALA A 132 -4.67 10.48 0.43
CA ALA A 132 -3.87 9.27 0.55
C ALA A 132 -4.12 8.62 1.92
N VAL A 133 -4.48 7.35 1.92
CA VAL A 133 -4.89 6.62 3.11
C VAL A 133 -4.21 5.25 3.21
N VAL A 134 -4.16 4.73 4.43
CA VAL A 134 -3.87 3.32 4.72
C VAL A 134 -5.17 2.61 5.14
N PRO A 135 -5.23 1.26 5.13
CA PRO A 135 -6.49 0.54 5.38
C PRO A 135 -7.23 0.95 6.66
N VAL A 136 -6.53 1.25 7.75
CA VAL A 136 -7.18 1.68 9.00
C VAL A 136 -7.91 3.02 8.85
N ILE A 137 -7.37 3.93 8.06
CA ILE A 137 -8.05 5.21 7.75
C ILE A 137 -9.20 4.96 6.78
N MET A 138 -8.98 4.13 5.74
CA MET A 138 -10.03 3.74 4.79
C MET A 138 -11.26 3.18 5.52
N ASN A 139 -11.07 2.24 6.45
CA ASN A 139 -12.16 1.67 7.23
C ASN A 139 -12.90 2.72 8.07
N SER A 140 -12.19 3.74 8.57
CA SER A 140 -12.83 4.84 9.31
C SER A 140 -13.69 5.72 8.40
N LEU A 141 -13.20 6.03 7.18
CA LEU A 141 -13.97 6.77 6.18
C LEU A 141 -15.20 5.98 5.74
N HIS A 142 -15.04 4.70 5.41
CA HIS A 142 -16.12 3.78 5.05
C HIS A 142 -17.20 3.73 6.14
N HIS A 143 -16.80 3.57 7.40
CA HIS A 143 -17.75 3.57 8.52
C HIS A 143 -18.55 4.88 8.65
N ASP A 144 -17.95 6.04 8.41
CA ASP A 144 -18.69 7.31 8.41
C ASP A 144 -19.67 7.38 7.23
N VAL A 145 -19.28 6.93 6.04
CA VAL A 145 -20.14 6.88 4.85
C VAL A 145 -21.35 5.95 5.09
N MET A 146 -21.09 4.72 5.54
CA MET A 146 -22.14 3.73 5.81
C MET A 146 -23.13 4.15 6.90
N ARG A 147 -22.73 5.03 7.81
CA ARG A 147 -23.61 5.63 8.81
C ARG A 147 -24.33 6.90 8.35
N GLY A 148 -24.28 7.23 7.07
CA GLY A 148 -24.90 8.42 6.51
C GLY A 148 -24.25 9.73 6.99
N ARG A 149 -22.95 9.70 7.36
CA ARG A 149 -22.22 10.87 7.87
C ARG A 149 -21.16 11.38 6.89
N LYS A 150 -21.41 11.18 5.59
CA LYS A 150 -20.48 11.59 4.52
C LYS A 150 -20.15 13.09 4.57
N GLU A 151 -21.06 13.93 5.04
CA GLU A 151 -20.84 15.38 5.20
C GLU A 151 -19.68 15.72 6.15
N ARG A 152 -19.26 14.80 7.02
CA ARG A 152 -18.09 14.97 7.88
C ARG A 152 -16.77 14.95 7.11
N LEU A 153 -16.77 14.34 5.94
CA LEU A 153 -15.60 14.20 5.07
C LEU A 153 -15.35 15.45 4.21
N GLY A 154 -16.23 16.48 4.32
CA GLY A 154 -16.13 17.70 3.51
C GLY A 154 -16.33 17.41 2.03
N GLU A 155 -15.38 17.84 1.20
CA GLU A 155 -15.39 17.63 -0.26
C GLU A 155 -14.67 16.33 -0.70
N LEU A 156 -14.20 15.50 0.24
CA LEU A 156 -13.48 14.26 -0.07
C LEU A 156 -14.37 13.27 -0.82
N TRP A 157 -13.93 12.85 -2.00
CA TRP A 157 -14.58 11.81 -2.78
C TRP A 157 -13.60 10.81 -3.41
N VAL A 158 -12.27 11.05 -3.31
CA VAL A 158 -11.22 10.14 -3.80
C VAL A 158 -10.30 9.71 -2.66
N PRO A 159 -10.61 8.65 -1.93
CA PRO A 159 -9.62 8.00 -1.10
C PRO A 159 -8.70 7.13 -1.97
N ILE A 160 -7.38 7.32 -1.83
CA ILE A 160 -6.32 6.56 -2.52
C ILE A 160 -5.66 5.66 -1.49
N CYS A 161 -5.96 4.38 -1.50
CA CYS A 161 -5.48 3.41 -0.51
C CYS A 161 -4.25 2.67 -1.01
N SER A 162 -3.22 2.62 -0.16
CA SER A 162 -1.95 1.95 -0.45
C SER A 162 -1.42 1.18 0.75
N SER A 163 -0.25 0.56 0.61
CA SER A 163 0.56 -0.09 1.66
C SER A 163 0.08 -1.45 2.15
N ALA A 164 -1.21 -1.79 2.07
CA ALA A 164 -1.73 -3.11 2.39
C ALA A 164 -3.10 -3.32 1.73
N MET A 165 -3.49 -4.59 1.61
CA MET A 165 -4.84 -4.96 1.16
C MET A 165 -5.87 -4.55 2.22
N PHE A 166 -7.05 -4.17 1.78
CA PHE A 166 -8.24 -3.95 2.61
C PHE A 166 -9.40 -4.76 2.03
N ASP A 167 -10.52 -4.82 2.74
CA ASP A 167 -11.69 -5.56 2.27
C ASP A 167 -12.17 -4.98 0.94
N PRO A 168 -12.17 -5.77 -0.16
CA PRO A 168 -12.63 -5.28 -1.46
C PRO A 168 -14.05 -4.74 -1.46
N GLN A 169 -14.94 -5.26 -0.59
CA GLN A 169 -16.32 -4.79 -0.50
C GLN A 169 -16.41 -3.29 -0.19
N VAL A 170 -15.43 -2.75 0.55
CA VAL A 170 -15.34 -1.31 0.84
C VAL A 170 -15.31 -0.46 -0.43
N MET A 171 -14.70 -0.95 -1.53
CA MET A 171 -14.69 -0.20 -2.79
C MET A 171 -16.09 -0.07 -3.39
N LEU A 172 -16.88 -1.16 -3.39
CA LEU A 172 -18.27 -1.13 -3.90
C LEU A 172 -19.16 -0.27 -3.02
N ASP A 173 -19.11 -0.47 -1.71
CA ASP A 173 -19.91 0.30 -0.75
C ASP A 173 -19.66 1.81 -0.89
N MET A 174 -18.40 2.18 -1.04
CA MET A 174 -18.00 3.59 -1.22
C MET A 174 -18.47 4.13 -2.58
N ALA A 175 -18.35 3.31 -3.66
CA ALA A 175 -18.82 3.70 -4.99
C ALA A 175 -20.32 3.97 -5.04
N GLU A 176 -21.15 3.15 -4.38
CA GLU A 176 -22.60 3.36 -4.26
C GLU A 176 -22.95 4.71 -3.59
N HIS A 177 -22.02 5.26 -2.81
CA HIS A 177 -22.14 6.55 -2.14
C HIS A 177 -21.43 7.70 -2.88
N GLY A 178 -21.05 7.49 -4.17
CA GLY A 178 -20.40 8.50 -5.01
C GLY A 178 -18.98 8.84 -4.57
N MET A 179 -18.24 7.86 -4.05
CA MET A 179 -16.81 7.92 -3.77
C MET A 179 -16.06 7.12 -4.84
N PHE A 180 -14.96 7.64 -5.32
CA PHE A 180 -14.10 6.97 -6.29
C PHE A 180 -12.86 6.44 -5.58
N VAL A 181 -12.90 5.19 -5.15
CA VAL A 181 -11.77 4.56 -4.44
C VAL A 181 -10.71 4.13 -5.44
N VAL A 182 -9.48 4.54 -5.19
CA VAL A 182 -8.30 4.11 -5.94
C VAL A 182 -7.45 3.23 -5.02
N GLN A 183 -7.06 2.07 -5.48
CA GLN A 183 -6.09 1.22 -4.77
C GLN A 183 -4.78 1.21 -5.55
N THR A 184 -3.66 1.43 -4.85
CA THR A 184 -2.33 1.35 -5.45
C THR A 184 -1.53 0.21 -4.81
N TYR A 185 -0.80 -0.53 -5.64
CA TYR A 185 0.13 -1.57 -5.25
C TYR A 185 1.54 -1.19 -5.69
N GLY A 186 2.47 -1.27 -4.77
CA GLY A 186 3.88 -1.01 -4.98
C GLY A 186 4.67 -1.06 -3.69
N SER A 187 5.93 -0.77 -3.79
CA SER A 187 6.86 -0.74 -2.67
C SER A 187 7.78 0.48 -2.78
N THR A 188 8.64 0.68 -1.80
CA THR A 188 9.68 1.72 -1.89
C THR A 188 10.62 1.43 -3.06
N GLU A 189 10.88 0.16 -3.34
CA GLU A 189 11.74 -0.33 -4.41
C GLU A 189 11.16 -0.07 -5.82
N THR A 190 9.84 0.12 -5.94
CA THR A 190 9.15 0.52 -7.18
C THR A 190 8.80 2.00 -7.20
N CYS A 191 9.50 2.81 -6.39
CA CYS A 191 9.23 4.25 -6.20
C CYS A 191 7.79 4.56 -5.73
N GLY A 192 7.15 3.64 -5.02
CA GLY A 192 5.84 3.82 -4.41
C GLY A 192 4.70 3.13 -5.14
N ASP A 193 4.68 3.18 -6.45
CA ASP A 193 3.61 2.61 -7.26
C ASP A 193 4.14 1.63 -8.32
N GLY A 194 3.32 0.66 -8.65
CA GLY A 194 3.57 -0.31 -9.70
C GLY A 194 2.27 -0.62 -10.45
N ILE A 195 1.20 -0.96 -9.73
CA ILE A 195 -0.10 -1.31 -10.32
C ILE A 195 -1.18 -0.49 -9.62
N ILE A 196 -2.17 -0.03 -10.39
CA ILE A 196 -3.25 0.81 -9.87
C ILE A 196 -4.60 0.21 -10.23
N ASN A 197 -5.50 0.13 -9.26
CA ASN A 197 -6.87 -0.33 -9.45
C ASN A 197 -7.85 0.85 -9.41
N TYR A 198 -8.53 1.04 -10.53
CA TYR A 198 -9.61 2.02 -10.71
C TYR A 198 -10.99 1.35 -10.79
N ALA A 199 -11.05 0.01 -10.74
CA ALA A 199 -12.29 -0.74 -10.91
C ALA A 199 -13.29 -0.40 -9.81
N GLN A 200 -14.54 -0.24 -10.23
CA GLN A 200 -15.68 -0.02 -9.35
C GLN A 200 -16.72 -1.15 -9.52
N ASP A 201 -16.28 -2.32 -10.00
CA ASP A 201 -17.13 -3.48 -10.29
C ASP A 201 -16.72 -4.69 -9.44
N ALA A 202 -17.68 -5.58 -9.18
CA ALA A 202 -17.51 -6.73 -8.31
C ALA A 202 -16.49 -7.77 -8.82
N LYS A 203 -16.17 -7.78 -10.12
CA LYS A 203 -15.19 -8.72 -10.70
C LYS A 203 -13.76 -8.32 -10.33
N HIS A 204 -13.46 -7.02 -10.31
CA HIS A 204 -12.08 -6.53 -10.25
C HIS A 204 -11.72 -5.78 -8.96
N ILE A 205 -12.67 -5.53 -8.04
CA ILE A 205 -12.37 -4.87 -6.75
C ILE A 205 -11.35 -5.60 -5.88
N GLY A 206 -11.22 -6.92 -6.03
CA GLY A 206 -10.23 -7.72 -5.31
C GLY A 206 -8.84 -7.77 -5.99
N ALA A 207 -8.69 -7.16 -7.17
CA ALA A 207 -7.42 -7.04 -7.85
C ALA A 207 -6.60 -5.89 -7.26
N VAL A 208 -5.28 -5.92 -7.44
CA VAL A 208 -4.43 -4.74 -7.21
C VAL A 208 -4.48 -3.78 -8.39
N GLY A 209 -5.06 -4.19 -9.52
CA GLY A 209 -5.31 -3.39 -10.70
C GLY A 209 -4.72 -3.95 -11.98
N GLN A 210 -4.65 -3.09 -12.98
CA GLN A 210 -3.96 -3.36 -14.24
C GLN A 210 -2.57 -2.71 -14.22
N GLY A 211 -1.63 -3.28 -14.96
CA GLY A 211 -0.33 -2.67 -15.17
C GLY A 211 -0.46 -1.32 -15.91
N ASN A 212 0.45 -0.43 -15.64
CA ASN A 212 0.56 0.83 -16.39
C ASN A 212 1.50 0.68 -17.60
N ASP A 213 1.43 1.62 -18.55
CA ASP A 213 2.21 1.59 -19.79
C ASP A 213 3.70 1.97 -19.61
N TYR A 214 4.13 2.24 -18.37
CA TYR A 214 5.49 2.71 -18.04
C TYR A 214 6.34 1.63 -17.39
N LEU A 215 5.75 0.47 -17.11
CA LEU A 215 6.41 -0.70 -16.55
C LEU A 215 6.04 -1.94 -17.34
N ASP A 216 6.99 -2.84 -17.45
CA ASP A 216 6.76 -4.20 -17.89
C ASP A 216 6.46 -5.09 -16.70
N TYR A 217 5.60 -6.08 -16.90
CA TYR A 217 5.17 -7.01 -15.86
C TYR A 217 5.24 -8.44 -16.35
N LYS A 218 5.77 -9.33 -15.55
CA LYS A 218 5.68 -10.77 -15.77
C LYS A 218 5.32 -11.49 -14.48
N ILE A 219 4.66 -12.65 -14.64
CA ILE A 219 4.54 -13.64 -13.58
C ILE A 219 5.56 -14.74 -13.89
N ALA A 220 6.52 -14.92 -13.00
CA ALA A 220 7.55 -15.94 -13.12
C ALA A 220 6.96 -17.36 -12.99
N GLU A 221 7.74 -18.39 -13.32
CA GLU A 221 7.30 -19.79 -13.28
C GLU A 221 6.82 -20.23 -11.87
N ASP A 222 7.40 -19.65 -10.83
CA ASP A 222 7.01 -19.91 -9.44
C ASP A 222 5.83 -19.04 -8.95
N GLY A 223 5.23 -18.26 -9.85
CA GLY A 223 4.07 -17.39 -9.57
C GLY A 223 4.43 -16.01 -9.02
N GLU A 224 5.73 -15.66 -8.93
CA GLU A 224 6.16 -14.35 -8.44
C GLU A 224 5.85 -13.24 -9.46
N LEU A 225 5.27 -12.14 -8.98
CA LEU A 225 5.13 -10.92 -9.77
C LEU A 225 6.49 -10.22 -9.88
N CYS A 226 6.95 -10.00 -11.11
CA CYS A 226 8.15 -9.24 -11.39
C CYS A 226 7.81 -7.99 -12.20
N MET A 227 8.58 -6.92 -11.96
CA MET A 227 8.42 -5.63 -12.62
C MET A 227 9.74 -5.15 -13.21
N HIS A 228 9.68 -4.47 -14.35
CA HIS A 228 10.84 -3.88 -15.00
C HIS A 228 10.50 -2.51 -15.55
N GLY A 229 11.39 -1.54 -15.45
CA GLY A 229 11.23 -0.20 -16.02
C GLY A 229 11.73 0.92 -15.13
N ASP A 230 11.41 2.14 -15.54
CA ASP A 230 12.01 3.37 -15.02
C ASP A 230 11.64 3.70 -13.56
N SER A 231 10.61 3.09 -12.97
CA SER A 231 10.30 3.31 -11.55
C SER A 231 11.09 2.41 -10.61
N ILE A 232 11.80 1.39 -11.13
CA ILE A 232 12.56 0.46 -10.30
C ILE A 232 13.81 1.17 -9.72
N MET A 233 14.04 0.99 -8.43
CA MET A 233 15.15 1.58 -7.69
C MET A 233 16.53 1.32 -8.35
N LEU A 234 17.51 2.16 -8.03
CA LEU A 234 18.90 1.92 -8.40
C LEU A 234 19.53 0.75 -7.63
N GLY A 235 18.93 0.36 -6.52
CA GLY A 235 19.41 -0.69 -5.62
C GLY A 235 19.40 -0.27 -4.15
N TYR A 236 19.89 -1.13 -3.29
CA TYR A 236 20.07 -0.83 -1.86
C TYR A 236 21.42 -0.17 -1.58
N TYR A 237 21.39 0.91 -0.83
CA TYR A 237 22.58 1.70 -0.50
C TYR A 237 23.61 0.88 0.26
N LYS A 238 24.83 0.77 -0.31
CA LYS A 238 25.95 -0.02 0.22
C LYS A 238 25.62 -1.49 0.47
N ASP A 239 24.64 -2.05 -0.26
CA ASP A 239 24.24 -3.45 -0.13
C ASP A 239 23.99 -4.05 -1.53
N PRO A 240 25.06 -4.27 -2.32
CA PRO A 240 24.93 -4.83 -3.67
C PRO A 240 24.48 -6.30 -3.65
N GLU A 241 24.75 -7.05 -2.58
CA GLU A 241 24.31 -8.44 -2.43
C GLU A 241 22.79 -8.49 -2.31
N ALA A 242 22.22 -7.71 -1.39
CA ALA A 242 20.77 -7.62 -1.26
C ALA A 242 20.08 -7.03 -2.51
N THR A 243 20.78 -6.19 -3.27
CA THR A 243 20.28 -5.68 -4.56
C THR A 243 20.17 -6.80 -5.58
N ALA A 244 21.23 -7.63 -5.72
CA ALA A 244 21.25 -8.76 -6.63
C ALA A 244 20.26 -9.89 -6.28
N GLU A 245 19.81 -9.96 -5.01
CA GLU A 245 18.74 -10.87 -4.58
C GLU A 245 17.36 -10.48 -5.13
N VAL A 246 17.14 -9.20 -5.44
CA VAL A 246 15.82 -8.68 -5.83
C VAL A 246 15.77 -8.04 -7.21
N ILE A 247 16.92 -7.73 -7.82
CA ILE A 247 17.02 -7.26 -9.21
C ILE A 247 17.91 -8.23 -9.96
N ASP A 248 17.35 -8.94 -10.93
CA ASP A 248 18.10 -9.91 -11.73
C ASP A 248 19.01 -9.25 -12.79
N ALA A 249 19.78 -10.05 -13.50
CA ALA A 249 20.74 -9.58 -14.51
C ALA A 249 20.09 -8.87 -15.70
N ASP A 250 18.80 -9.14 -15.96
CA ASP A 250 18.00 -8.53 -17.02
C ASP A 250 17.24 -7.27 -16.52
N GLY A 251 17.44 -6.87 -15.25
CA GLY A 251 16.85 -5.69 -14.64
C GLY A 251 15.43 -5.90 -14.08
N TRP A 252 14.94 -7.13 -14.01
CA TRP A 252 13.64 -7.41 -13.40
C TRP A 252 13.72 -7.35 -11.88
N PHE A 253 12.84 -6.55 -11.30
CA PHE A 253 12.64 -6.50 -9.86
C PHE A 253 11.68 -7.61 -9.42
N HIS A 254 12.15 -8.46 -8.53
CA HIS A 254 11.42 -9.55 -7.89
C HIS A 254 10.71 -9.02 -6.65
N THR A 255 9.38 -8.89 -6.71
CA THR A 255 8.60 -8.24 -5.64
C THR A 255 8.50 -9.06 -4.37
N GLY A 256 8.73 -10.37 -4.45
CA GLY A 256 8.45 -11.34 -3.39
C GLY A 256 6.96 -11.60 -3.19
N ASP A 257 6.07 -11.01 -3.99
CA ASP A 257 4.64 -11.23 -3.97
C ASP A 257 4.22 -12.20 -5.08
N LEU A 258 3.35 -13.14 -4.75
CA LEU A 258 2.75 -14.07 -5.70
C LEU A 258 1.49 -13.45 -6.28
N ALA A 259 1.28 -13.62 -7.58
CA ALA A 259 0.13 -13.06 -8.26
C ALA A 259 -0.40 -13.98 -9.36
N ARG A 260 -1.64 -13.74 -9.75
CA ARG A 260 -2.22 -14.22 -11.00
C ARG A 260 -2.76 -13.05 -11.81
N LYS A 261 -2.78 -13.19 -13.11
CA LYS A 261 -3.39 -12.24 -14.04
C LYS A 261 -4.65 -12.88 -14.63
N ASP A 262 -5.76 -12.16 -14.69
CA ASP A 262 -6.96 -12.64 -15.34
C ASP A 262 -6.99 -12.30 -16.85
N GLU A 263 -8.06 -12.69 -17.52
CA GLU A 263 -8.28 -12.48 -18.95
C GLU A 263 -8.47 -10.99 -19.33
N ASP A 264 -8.90 -10.16 -18.39
CA ASP A 264 -9.07 -8.71 -18.56
C ASP A 264 -7.78 -7.93 -18.23
N GLY A 265 -6.71 -8.63 -17.84
CA GLY A 265 -5.41 -8.04 -17.57
C GLY A 265 -5.22 -7.55 -16.14
N TYR A 266 -6.16 -7.84 -15.22
CA TYR A 266 -6.04 -7.47 -13.81
C TYR A 266 -5.15 -8.45 -13.06
N TYR A 267 -4.31 -7.90 -12.18
CA TYR A 267 -3.43 -8.67 -11.28
C TYR A 267 -4.09 -8.83 -9.92
N PHE A 268 -4.09 -10.06 -9.42
CA PHE A 268 -4.57 -10.42 -8.09
C PHE A 268 -3.42 -11.00 -7.29
N LEU A 269 -3.14 -10.43 -6.12
CA LEU A 269 -2.15 -11.02 -5.21
C LEU A 269 -2.72 -12.29 -4.61
N THR A 270 -1.90 -13.34 -4.56
CA THR A 270 -2.25 -14.64 -4.01
C THR A 270 -1.45 -14.98 -2.75
N GLY A 271 -0.44 -14.19 -2.43
CA GLY A 271 0.35 -14.34 -1.21
C GLY A 271 1.74 -13.74 -1.30
N ARG A 272 2.57 -14.06 -0.30
CA ARG A 272 3.98 -13.72 -0.26
C ARG A 272 4.86 -14.97 -0.33
N LYS A 273 5.83 -14.97 -1.24
CA LYS A 273 6.75 -16.08 -1.47
C LYS A 273 7.43 -16.58 -0.18
N LYS A 274 7.93 -15.67 0.64
CA LYS A 274 8.58 -15.97 1.92
C LYS A 274 7.65 -16.45 3.04
N ASN A 275 6.34 -16.24 2.89
CA ASN A 275 5.34 -16.65 3.87
C ASN A 275 4.72 -18.00 3.54
N LEU A 276 5.02 -18.56 2.36
CA LEU A 276 4.48 -19.85 1.95
C LEU A 276 4.74 -20.92 3.03
N ILE A 277 3.68 -21.64 3.39
CA ILE A 277 3.78 -22.85 4.17
C ILE A 277 4.08 -23.98 3.18
N ILE A 278 5.25 -24.58 3.32
CA ILE A 278 5.68 -25.69 2.46
C ILE A 278 5.40 -26.98 3.21
N LEU A 279 4.40 -27.75 2.76
CA LEU A 279 4.07 -29.03 3.36
C LEU A 279 5.08 -30.12 2.99
N ASP A 280 5.20 -31.14 3.83
CA ASP A 280 6.04 -32.32 3.58
C ASP A 280 5.69 -33.01 2.23
N SER A 281 4.47 -32.84 1.73
CA SER A 281 3.97 -33.32 0.44
C SER A 281 4.40 -32.48 -0.77
N GLY A 282 5.04 -31.32 -0.53
CA GLY A 282 5.60 -30.44 -1.57
C GLY A 282 4.65 -29.33 -2.04
N GLU A 283 3.42 -29.25 -1.52
CA GLU A 283 2.51 -28.15 -1.84
C GLU A 283 2.92 -26.88 -1.12
N ASN A 284 2.84 -25.76 -1.85
CA ASN A 284 3.02 -24.41 -1.35
C ASN A 284 1.65 -23.78 -1.06
N ILE A 285 1.46 -23.33 0.17
CA ILE A 285 0.19 -22.75 0.63
C ILE A 285 0.44 -21.31 1.06
N SER A 286 -0.32 -20.38 0.49
CA SER A 286 -0.33 -18.99 0.92
C SER A 286 -1.18 -18.85 2.18
N PRO A 287 -0.59 -18.43 3.31
CA PRO A 287 -1.37 -18.10 4.50
C PRO A 287 -2.38 -16.99 4.25
N GLU A 288 -2.02 -16.01 3.43
CA GLU A 288 -2.84 -14.84 3.13
C GLU A 288 -4.15 -15.23 2.42
N GLU A 289 -4.12 -16.23 1.56
CA GLU A 289 -5.32 -16.78 0.91
C GLU A 289 -6.31 -17.32 1.95
N LEU A 290 -5.81 -18.08 2.90
CA LEU A 290 -6.63 -18.68 3.95
C LEU A 290 -7.10 -17.65 5.00
N GLU A 291 -6.24 -16.68 5.33
CA GLU A 291 -6.59 -15.53 6.17
C GLU A 291 -7.71 -14.71 5.54
N GLY A 292 -7.67 -14.49 4.21
CA GLY A 292 -8.74 -13.84 3.47
C GLY A 292 -10.08 -14.59 3.51
N ILE A 293 -10.05 -15.92 3.61
CA ILE A 293 -11.25 -16.73 3.79
C ILE A 293 -11.77 -16.58 5.23
N VAL A 294 -10.91 -16.75 6.24
CA VAL A 294 -11.29 -16.67 7.66
C VAL A 294 -11.78 -15.28 8.04
N GLY A 295 -11.18 -14.24 7.48
CA GLY A 295 -11.55 -12.83 7.69
C GLY A 295 -12.96 -12.46 7.22
N LYS A 296 -13.61 -13.29 6.38
CA LYS A 296 -15.02 -13.09 5.99
C LYS A 296 -16.01 -13.43 7.11
N CYS A 297 -15.56 -14.11 8.16
CA CYS A 297 -16.39 -14.36 9.33
C CYS A 297 -16.50 -13.09 10.18
N GLU A 298 -17.71 -12.54 10.33
CA GLU A 298 -17.97 -11.31 11.10
C GLU A 298 -17.49 -11.36 12.55
N ALA A 299 -17.35 -12.56 13.11
CA ALA A 299 -16.86 -12.77 14.46
C ALA A 299 -15.34 -12.61 14.59
N VAL A 300 -14.59 -12.66 13.48
CA VAL A 300 -13.14 -12.56 13.45
C VAL A 300 -12.70 -11.10 13.45
N LYS A 301 -11.93 -10.71 14.45
CA LYS A 301 -11.31 -9.37 14.51
C LYS A 301 -9.95 -9.36 13.81
N GLU A 302 -9.15 -10.40 14.06
CA GLU A 302 -7.85 -10.62 13.42
C GLU A 302 -7.59 -12.12 13.30
N CYS A 303 -6.85 -12.53 12.27
CA CYS A 303 -6.39 -13.90 12.16
C CYS A 303 -5.00 -13.97 11.52
N VAL A 304 -4.27 -15.03 11.85
CA VAL A 304 -2.99 -15.39 11.23
C VAL A 304 -2.98 -16.89 11.00
N VAL A 305 -2.71 -17.28 9.75
CA VAL A 305 -2.52 -18.67 9.36
C VAL A 305 -1.03 -18.99 9.39
N LYS A 306 -0.68 -20.13 10.02
CA LYS A 306 0.69 -20.60 10.13
C LYS A 306 0.77 -22.12 10.20
N GLU A 307 1.97 -22.64 10.04
CA GLU A 307 2.22 -24.05 10.30
C GLU A 307 2.13 -24.35 11.81
N MET A 308 1.35 -25.36 12.17
CA MET A 308 1.20 -25.87 13.54
C MET A 308 1.38 -27.39 13.53
N GLY A 309 2.55 -27.87 13.94
CA GLY A 309 2.84 -29.30 14.01
C GLY A 309 2.62 -30.04 12.69
N LYS A 310 3.21 -29.55 11.60
CA LYS A 310 3.11 -30.08 10.22
C LYS A 310 1.69 -30.01 9.61
N LYS A 311 0.84 -29.16 10.13
CA LYS A 311 -0.52 -28.91 9.63
C LYS A 311 -0.75 -27.42 9.53
N ILE A 312 -1.73 -27.05 8.69
CA ILE A 312 -2.19 -25.67 8.64
C ILE A 312 -3.04 -25.39 9.86
N GLY A 313 -2.66 -24.37 10.61
CA GLY A 313 -3.44 -23.86 11.72
C GLY A 313 -3.74 -22.38 11.56
N VAL A 314 -4.75 -21.93 12.29
CA VAL A 314 -5.12 -20.50 12.35
C VAL A 314 -5.22 -20.04 13.79
N VAL A 315 -4.61 -18.90 14.09
CA VAL A 315 -4.79 -18.16 15.34
C VAL A 315 -5.79 -17.05 15.09
N VAL A 316 -6.84 -16.98 15.87
CA VAL A 316 -7.93 -16.01 15.68
C VAL A 316 -8.11 -15.18 16.95
N TYR A 317 -8.11 -13.87 16.80
CA TYR A 317 -8.58 -12.94 17.81
C TYR A 317 -10.06 -12.64 17.59
N CYS A 318 -10.87 -13.00 18.58
CA CYS A 318 -12.32 -12.75 18.61
C CYS A 318 -12.81 -12.70 20.06
N ASP A 319 -14.07 -12.29 20.26
CA ASP A 319 -14.72 -12.37 21.58
C ASP A 319 -14.96 -13.83 21.99
N GLU A 320 -14.87 -14.14 23.28
CA GLU A 320 -14.97 -15.52 23.79
C GLU A 320 -16.30 -16.19 23.41
N ASP A 321 -17.40 -15.44 23.46
CA ASP A 321 -18.74 -15.93 23.11
C ASP A 321 -18.90 -16.19 21.59
N LYS A 322 -17.97 -15.74 20.77
CA LYS A 322 -17.96 -15.90 19.31
C LYS A 322 -17.07 -17.06 18.81
N GLN A 323 -16.28 -17.67 19.67
CA GLN A 323 -15.33 -18.71 19.27
C GLN A 323 -16.00 -19.90 18.57
N GLN A 324 -17.20 -20.31 19.01
CA GLN A 324 -17.92 -21.40 18.34
C GLN A 324 -18.36 -21.01 16.93
N GLN A 325 -18.85 -19.80 16.74
CA GLN A 325 -19.21 -19.28 15.41
C GLN A 325 -18.01 -19.33 14.45
N VAL A 326 -16.82 -18.96 14.92
CA VAL A 326 -15.59 -19.03 14.12
C VAL A 326 -15.22 -20.48 13.78
N ARG A 327 -15.32 -21.42 14.73
CA ARG A 327 -15.06 -22.86 14.47
C ARG A 327 -16.00 -23.42 13.41
N ASP A 328 -17.28 -23.10 13.50
CA ASP A 328 -18.30 -23.56 12.55
C ASP A 328 -18.02 -22.97 11.16
N PHE A 329 -17.66 -21.69 11.07
CA PHE A 329 -17.29 -21.03 9.81
C PHE A 329 -16.07 -21.70 9.17
N ILE A 330 -14.99 -21.95 9.94
CA ILE A 330 -13.78 -22.61 9.43
C ILE A 330 -14.10 -24.05 8.97
N THR A 331 -14.95 -24.74 9.70
CA THR A 331 -15.38 -26.09 9.33
C THR A 331 -16.12 -26.09 7.99
N GLU A 332 -17.00 -25.13 7.77
CA GLU A 332 -17.71 -24.99 6.50
C GLU A 332 -16.76 -24.58 5.37
N ALA A 333 -15.87 -23.61 5.60
CA ALA A 333 -14.86 -23.20 4.64
C ALA A 333 -13.96 -24.39 4.22
N ASN A 334 -13.58 -25.24 5.17
CA ASN A 334 -12.78 -26.43 4.89
C ASN A 334 -13.47 -27.45 3.96
N ARG A 335 -14.80 -27.44 3.84
CA ARG A 335 -15.52 -28.32 2.90
C ARG A 335 -15.27 -27.96 1.45
N THR A 336 -15.05 -26.67 1.18
CA THR A 336 -14.79 -26.17 -0.17
C THR A 336 -13.31 -26.18 -0.54
N LEU A 337 -12.42 -26.31 0.46
CA LEU A 337 -10.98 -26.30 0.26
C LEU A 337 -10.43 -27.70 -0.09
N PRO A 338 -9.41 -27.78 -0.98
CA PRO A 338 -8.62 -28.98 -1.18
C PRO A 338 -8.06 -29.51 0.14
N LEU A 339 -7.86 -30.81 0.25
CA LEU A 339 -7.41 -31.46 1.50
C LEU A 339 -6.14 -30.83 2.09
N TYR A 340 -5.17 -30.51 1.23
CA TYR A 340 -3.89 -29.94 1.62
C TYR A 340 -3.98 -28.48 2.10
N LYS A 341 -5.06 -27.75 1.78
CA LYS A 341 -5.31 -26.37 2.25
C LYS A 341 -6.17 -26.29 3.50
N ARG A 342 -6.70 -27.42 4.03
CA ARG A 342 -7.61 -27.39 5.16
C ARG A 342 -6.94 -26.98 6.45
N MET A 343 -7.53 -26.02 7.13
CA MET A 343 -7.12 -25.56 8.45
C MET A 343 -7.56 -26.57 9.51
N SER A 344 -6.62 -27.33 10.07
CA SER A 344 -6.90 -28.45 10.98
C SER A 344 -6.68 -28.11 12.45
N ALA A 345 -6.07 -26.96 12.75
CA ALA A 345 -5.88 -26.45 14.09
C ALA A 345 -6.44 -25.03 14.19
N VAL A 346 -7.18 -24.75 15.27
CA VAL A 346 -7.74 -23.40 15.52
C VAL A 346 -7.41 -23.02 16.97
N GLU A 347 -6.59 -22.00 17.13
CA GLU A 347 -6.27 -21.39 18.41
C GLU A 347 -6.95 -20.03 18.54
N PHE A 348 -7.35 -19.65 19.74
CA PHE A 348 -7.97 -18.37 20.00
C PHE A 348 -7.09 -17.51 20.90
N SER A 349 -7.01 -16.22 20.53
CA SER A 349 -6.43 -15.17 21.36
C SER A 349 -7.55 -14.32 21.95
N THR A 350 -7.40 -13.94 23.21
CA THR A 350 -8.27 -12.96 23.88
C THR A 350 -7.77 -11.53 23.72
N GLU A 351 -6.58 -11.36 23.15
CA GLU A 351 -5.93 -10.06 22.91
C GLU A 351 -5.60 -9.90 21.43
N PRO A 352 -5.46 -8.64 20.93
CA PRO A 352 -5.00 -8.37 19.58
C PRO A 352 -3.71 -9.12 19.26
N LEU A 353 -3.59 -9.60 18.02
CA LEU A 353 -2.42 -10.38 17.61
C LEU A 353 -1.17 -9.47 17.51
N PRO A 354 0.03 -10.02 17.78
CA PRO A 354 1.26 -9.25 17.81
C PRO A 354 1.60 -8.62 16.45
N ARG A 355 2.11 -7.39 16.49
CA ARG A 355 2.46 -6.61 15.30
C ARG A 355 3.90 -6.12 15.38
N ASN A 356 4.51 -5.90 14.22
CA ASN A 356 5.79 -5.24 14.14
C ASN A 356 5.66 -3.71 14.31
N GLY A 357 6.80 -2.99 14.35
CA GLY A 357 6.82 -1.53 14.49
C GLY A 357 6.12 -0.76 13.35
N ALA A 358 5.85 -1.41 12.22
CA ALA A 358 5.08 -0.86 11.09
C ALA A 358 3.58 -1.24 11.15
N GLY A 359 3.12 -1.89 12.23
CA GLY A 359 1.72 -2.28 12.42
C GLY A 359 1.29 -3.55 11.68
N LYS A 360 2.20 -4.29 11.01
CA LYS A 360 1.88 -5.55 10.32
C LYS A 360 1.87 -6.72 11.30
N LEU A 361 0.89 -7.63 11.14
CA LEU A 361 0.78 -8.85 11.94
C LEU A 361 2.04 -9.72 11.83
N LEU A 362 2.48 -10.25 12.96
CA LEU A 362 3.60 -11.19 13.05
C LEU A 362 3.08 -12.63 12.97
N ARG A 363 3.74 -13.46 12.16
CA ARG A 363 3.43 -14.89 11.95
C ARG A 363 4.34 -15.80 12.80
N GLN A 364 4.59 -15.40 14.05
CA GLN A 364 5.39 -16.20 14.99
C GLN A 364 4.61 -17.34 15.62
#